data_85b261fb18f49e31b05b396547cf35a2
#
_entry.id   85b261fb18f49e31b05b396547cf35a2
#
_cell.length_a   1.000
_cell.length_b   1.000
_cell.length_c   1.000
_cell.angle_alpha   90.00
_cell.angle_beta   90.00
_cell.angle_gamma   90.00
#
_symmetry.space_group_name_H-M   'P 1'
#
loop_
_entity.id
_entity.type
_entity.pdbx_description
1 polymer ?
#
loop_
_entity_poly.entity_id
_entity_poly.type
_entity_poly.pdbx_seq_one_letter_code
_entity_poly.pdbx_strand_id
1 'polypeptide(L)'
;SDLPQIEIYEESKHGDIYHAFGDEYNWDSAPGTWTPGVDYRGPTCASCHMSGAGEVMTTHDVTERLSWEIQAPLTVRPSEFKPWPAETNWKEERAKMQEVCTQCHGMTWVEDHYVKFDKVVQEYNEVYYKPAKAMLDKLYAEGLLDDEKFFDEKLEVEFYELWHHEGRRARMGAAMMAPDYTWWHGFYECKNRFNEFMAEAEHLLATGEPAHVYENFPNASGSTTRPAKLFGSKD
;
A
#
# COMPACT_ATOMS: atom_id res chain seq x y z
N SER A 1 4.62 2.86 11.44
CA SER A 1 3.95 1.55 11.40
C SER A 1 4.05 0.96 10.01
N ASP A 2 4.37 -0.33 9.89
CA ASP A 2 4.43 -1.02 8.60
C ASP A 2 3.04 -1.26 8.00
N LEU A 3 2.01 -1.08 8.80
CA LEU A 3 0.61 -1.26 8.41
C LEU A 3 -0.14 0.07 8.60
N PRO A 4 -0.24 0.89 7.55
CA PRO A 4 -0.73 2.26 7.65
C PRO A 4 -2.26 2.40 7.64
N GLN A 5 -3.03 1.32 7.74
CA GLN A 5 -4.49 1.35 7.55
C GLN A 5 -5.20 2.32 8.49
N ILE A 6 -4.79 2.37 9.77
CA ILE A 6 -5.42 3.28 10.74
C ILE A 6 -5.10 4.74 10.40
N GLU A 7 -3.85 5.05 10.08
CA GLU A 7 -3.43 6.40 9.68
C GLU A 7 -4.20 6.88 8.43
N ILE A 8 -4.30 6.00 7.42
CA ILE A 8 -5.05 6.29 6.18
C ILE A 8 -6.52 6.55 6.47
N TYR A 9 -7.12 5.74 7.34
CA TYR A 9 -8.52 5.92 7.71
C TYR A 9 -8.72 7.25 8.45
N GLU A 10 -7.88 7.57 9.42
CA GLU A 10 -7.93 8.80 10.20
C GLU A 10 -7.78 10.06 9.35
N GLU A 11 -6.96 10.02 8.29
CA GLU A 11 -6.78 11.12 7.33
C GLU A 11 -7.81 11.11 6.17
N SER A 12 -8.69 10.10 6.10
CA SER A 12 -9.78 10.07 5.13
C SER A 12 -10.98 10.89 5.58
N LYS A 13 -11.83 11.30 4.63
CA LYS A 13 -13.09 11.96 5.00
C LYS A 13 -14.04 11.07 5.81
N HIS A 14 -13.92 9.77 5.68
CA HIS A 14 -14.66 8.83 6.51
C HIS A 14 -14.16 8.85 7.97
N GLY A 15 -12.85 8.86 8.16
CA GLY A 15 -12.24 8.99 9.48
C GLY A 15 -12.53 10.36 10.11
N ASP A 16 -12.41 11.45 9.36
CA ASP A 16 -12.78 12.80 9.81
C ASP A 16 -14.21 12.82 10.38
N ILE A 17 -15.18 12.23 9.66
CA ILE A 17 -16.58 12.17 10.09
C ILE A 17 -16.75 11.29 11.34
N TYR A 18 -16.05 10.14 11.38
CA TYR A 18 -16.08 9.27 12.54
C TYR A 18 -15.50 9.98 13.80
N HIS A 19 -14.37 10.66 13.68
CA HIS A 19 -13.78 11.40 14.78
C HIS A 19 -14.67 12.56 15.27
N ALA A 20 -15.35 13.21 14.32
CA ALA A 20 -16.23 14.34 14.67
C ALA A 20 -17.57 13.91 15.31
N PHE A 21 -18.10 12.75 14.94
CA PHE A 21 -19.50 12.37 15.26
C PHE A 21 -19.65 10.93 15.75
N GLY A 22 -18.58 10.18 15.96
CA GLY A 22 -18.66 8.77 16.36
C GLY A 22 -19.39 8.51 17.68
N ASP A 23 -19.32 9.46 18.61
CA ASP A 23 -20.04 9.41 19.88
C ASP A 23 -21.57 9.59 19.72
N GLU A 24 -22.00 10.14 18.57
CA GLU A 24 -23.41 10.32 18.23
C GLU A 24 -24.01 9.11 17.48
N TYR A 25 -23.18 8.11 17.13
CA TYR A 25 -23.65 6.94 16.40
C TYR A 25 -24.53 6.06 17.29
N ASN A 26 -25.58 5.48 16.70
CA ASN A 26 -26.47 4.56 17.39
C ASN A 26 -25.83 3.15 17.48
N TRP A 27 -24.88 2.99 18.40
CA TRP A 27 -24.17 1.73 18.60
C TRP A 27 -25.05 0.58 19.13
N ASP A 28 -26.23 0.90 19.65
CA ASP A 28 -27.17 -0.08 20.22
C ASP A 28 -28.19 -0.59 19.18
N SER A 29 -28.08 -0.19 17.92
CA SER A 29 -28.92 -0.71 16.83
C SER A 29 -28.78 -2.22 16.71
N ALA A 30 -29.89 -2.90 16.44
CA ALA A 30 -29.88 -4.35 16.25
C ALA A 30 -28.98 -4.75 15.05
N PRO A 31 -28.29 -5.90 15.12
CA PRO A 31 -27.50 -6.40 14.00
C PRO A 31 -28.29 -6.43 12.69
N GLY A 32 -27.70 -5.92 11.61
CA GLY A 32 -28.31 -5.86 10.29
C GLY A 32 -29.32 -4.73 10.07
N THR A 33 -29.53 -3.85 11.05
CA THR A 33 -30.46 -2.71 10.93
C THR A 33 -29.75 -1.36 10.89
N TRP A 34 -28.43 -1.33 10.99
CA TRP A 34 -27.63 -0.10 11.05
C TRP A 34 -27.69 0.65 9.71
N THR A 35 -28.30 1.82 9.73
CA THR A 35 -28.70 2.56 8.52
C THR A 35 -27.86 3.82 8.33
N PRO A 36 -27.19 4.01 7.16
CA PRO A 36 -26.45 5.22 6.84
C PRO A 36 -27.34 6.47 6.90
N GLY A 37 -26.81 7.55 7.49
CA GLY A 37 -27.51 8.83 7.65
C GLY A 37 -28.56 8.85 8.76
N VAL A 38 -28.87 7.69 9.38
CA VAL A 38 -29.77 7.56 10.54
C VAL A 38 -28.98 7.15 11.77
N ASP A 39 -28.33 6.00 11.71
CA ASP A 39 -27.58 5.43 12.84
C ASP A 39 -26.11 5.89 12.84
N TYR A 40 -25.56 6.25 11.69
CA TYR A 40 -24.19 6.72 11.54
C TYR A 40 -24.03 7.67 10.34
N ARG A 41 -23.02 8.54 10.39
CA ARG A 41 -22.75 9.54 9.33
C ARG A 41 -21.61 9.15 8.39
N GLY A 42 -20.69 8.34 8.83
CA GLY A 42 -19.55 7.84 8.04
C GLY A 42 -19.21 6.40 8.40
N PRO A 43 -18.76 5.58 7.45
CA PRO A 43 -18.50 4.17 7.69
C PRO A 43 -17.26 3.99 8.57
N THR A 44 -17.26 2.91 9.34
CA THR A 44 -16.08 2.40 10.03
C THR A 44 -15.35 1.34 9.17
N CYS A 45 -14.21 0.86 9.62
CA CYS A 45 -13.51 -0.25 8.97
C CYS A 45 -14.44 -1.47 8.77
N ALA A 46 -15.21 -1.80 9.81
CA ALA A 46 -16.17 -2.92 9.78
C ALA A 46 -17.31 -2.68 8.78
N SER A 47 -17.78 -1.44 8.63
CA SER A 47 -18.85 -1.13 7.68
C SER A 47 -18.46 -1.46 6.25
N CYS A 48 -17.21 -1.16 5.85
CA CYS A 48 -16.71 -1.45 4.51
C CYS A 48 -16.25 -2.90 4.33
N HIS A 49 -15.52 -3.44 5.30
CA HIS A 49 -14.83 -4.72 5.13
C HIS A 49 -15.58 -5.95 5.68
N MET A 50 -16.53 -5.77 6.59
CA MET A 50 -17.11 -6.89 7.33
C MET A 50 -18.63 -6.92 7.32
N SER A 51 -19.28 -5.76 7.33
CA SER A 51 -20.76 -5.68 7.46
C SER A 51 -21.46 -6.09 6.18
N GLY A 52 -22.66 -6.62 6.31
CA GLY A 52 -23.58 -6.88 5.21
C GLY A 52 -24.06 -5.56 4.58
N ALA A 53 -24.33 -5.59 3.27
CA ALA A 53 -24.83 -4.45 2.51
C ALA A 53 -25.58 -4.95 1.27
N GLY A 54 -26.88 -4.67 1.14
CA GLY A 54 -27.68 -5.20 0.04
C GLY A 54 -27.61 -6.72 0.00
N GLU A 55 -27.12 -7.27 -1.10
CA GLU A 55 -26.91 -8.72 -1.27
C GLU A 55 -25.56 -9.22 -0.70
N VAL A 56 -24.68 -8.30 -0.28
CA VAL A 56 -23.37 -8.66 0.27
C VAL A 56 -23.51 -9.12 1.72
N MET A 57 -23.10 -10.34 2.00
CA MET A 57 -23.20 -10.94 3.32
C MET A 57 -22.13 -10.40 4.27
N THR A 58 -22.43 -10.47 5.58
CA THR A 58 -21.43 -10.21 6.63
C THR A 58 -20.31 -11.25 6.56
N THR A 59 -19.06 -10.79 6.69
CA THR A 59 -17.85 -11.63 6.66
C THR A 59 -16.86 -11.22 7.73
N HIS A 60 -15.99 -12.16 8.16
CA HIS A 60 -14.80 -11.87 8.95
C HIS A 60 -13.50 -11.91 8.09
N ASP A 61 -13.61 -12.23 6.81
CA ASP A 61 -12.51 -12.11 5.87
C ASP A 61 -12.41 -10.68 5.33
N VAL A 62 -11.53 -9.89 5.90
CA VAL A 62 -11.31 -8.48 5.51
C VAL A 62 -10.74 -8.34 4.10
N THR A 63 -10.29 -9.42 3.47
CA THR A 63 -9.74 -9.41 2.11
C THR A 63 -10.79 -9.73 1.04
N GLU A 64 -11.96 -10.21 1.42
CA GLU A 64 -13.01 -10.67 0.51
C GLU A 64 -13.48 -9.62 -0.50
N ARG A 65 -13.31 -8.33 -0.21
CA ARG A 65 -13.80 -7.24 -1.06
C ARG A 65 -12.68 -6.46 -1.73
N LEU A 66 -11.49 -7.04 -1.82
CA LEU A 66 -10.34 -6.38 -2.45
C LEU A 66 -10.23 -6.75 -3.92
N SER A 67 -9.90 -5.77 -4.76
CA SER A 67 -9.73 -5.96 -6.21
C SER A 67 -8.27 -5.90 -6.67
N TRP A 68 -7.35 -5.61 -5.74
CA TRP A 68 -5.92 -5.57 -5.99
C TRP A 68 -5.14 -6.27 -4.90
N GLU A 69 -4.06 -6.99 -5.27
CA GLU A 69 -3.06 -7.48 -4.32
C GLU A 69 -2.11 -6.33 -3.95
N ILE A 70 -2.45 -5.62 -2.89
CA ILE A 70 -1.75 -4.40 -2.47
C ILE A 70 -0.49 -4.66 -1.64
N GLN A 71 -0.24 -5.90 -1.26
CA GLN A 71 0.94 -6.30 -0.48
C GLN A 71 2.09 -6.79 -1.36
N ALA A 72 1.81 -7.15 -2.60
CA ALA A 72 2.85 -7.61 -3.51
C ALA A 72 3.75 -6.46 -3.98
N PRO A 73 5.04 -6.72 -4.24
CA PRO A 73 5.95 -5.74 -4.80
C PRO A 73 5.41 -5.11 -6.09
N LEU A 74 5.11 -5.92 -7.10
CA LEU A 74 4.36 -5.52 -8.28
C LEU A 74 2.89 -5.82 -8.06
N THR A 75 2.07 -4.78 -7.94
CA THR A 75 0.65 -4.95 -7.68
C THR A 75 -0.09 -5.30 -8.96
N VAL A 76 -0.64 -6.51 -9.00
CA VAL A 76 -1.48 -7.03 -10.08
C VAL A 76 -2.81 -7.50 -9.51
N ARG A 77 -3.81 -7.68 -10.39
CA ARG A 77 -5.11 -8.18 -9.97
C ARG A 77 -5.05 -9.67 -9.60
N PRO A 78 -5.86 -10.14 -8.64
CA PRO A 78 -5.82 -11.54 -8.21
C PRO A 78 -6.01 -12.56 -9.32
N SER A 79 -6.73 -12.21 -10.40
CA SER A 79 -6.89 -13.07 -11.57
C SER A 79 -5.59 -13.27 -12.37
N GLU A 80 -4.63 -12.38 -12.23
CA GLU A 80 -3.33 -12.39 -12.90
C GLU A 80 -2.23 -12.91 -11.98
N PHE A 81 -2.35 -12.61 -10.69
CA PHE A 81 -1.42 -13.00 -9.65
C PHE A 81 -2.15 -13.79 -8.57
N LYS A 82 -1.87 -15.08 -8.46
CA LYS A 82 -2.50 -16.01 -7.51
C LYS A 82 -1.47 -16.58 -6.56
N PRO A 83 -1.11 -15.87 -5.48
CA PRO A 83 -0.19 -16.40 -4.47
C PRO A 83 -0.79 -17.59 -3.71
N TRP A 84 -2.11 -17.71 -3.69
CA TRP A 84 -2.90 -18.82 -3.16
C TRP A 84 -4.11 -19.10 -4.08
N PRO A 85 -4.67 -20.29 -4.06
CA PRO A 85 -5.90 -20.60 -4.79
C PRO A 85 -7.03 -19.66 -4.34
N ALA A 86 -7.63 -18.94 -5.28
CA ALA A 86 -8.82 -18.15 -5.07
C ALA A 86 -9.99 -18.73 -5.88
N GLU A 87 -11.15 -18.88 -5.25
CA GLU A 87 -12.37 -19.37 -5.92
C GLU A 87 -13.07 -18.25 -6.70
N THR A 88 -12.81 -17.00 -6.32
CA THR A 88 -13.42 -15.80 -6.90
C THR A 88 -12.41 -14.99 -7.72
N ASN A 89 -12.86 -13.92 -8.35
CA ASN A 89 -12.03 -13.04 -9.15
C ASN A 89 -12.19 -11.58 -8.71
N TRP A 90 -11.23 -10.74 -9.09
CA TRP A 90 -11.18 -9.35 -8.68
C TRP A 90 -12.43 -8.51 -9.06
N LYS A 91 -13.16 -8.90 -10.12
CA LYS A 91 -14.37 -8.17 -10.55
C LYS A 91 -15.52 -8.45 -9.59
N GLU A 92 -15.66 -9.68 -9.16
CA GLU A 92 -16.66 -10.09 -8.17
C GLU A 92 -16.39 -9.44 -6.81
N GLU A 93 -15.12 -9.46 -6.36
CA GLU A 93 -14.73 -8.82 -5.12
C GLU A 93 -14.93 -7.29 -5.16
N ARG A 94 -14.56 -6.65 -6.27
CA ARG A 94 -14.83 -5.22 -6.50
C ARG A 94 -16.33 -4.92 -6.48
N ALA A 95 -17.14 -5.74 -7.13
CA ALA A 95 -18.59 -5.54 -7.16
C ALA A 95 -19.20 -5.55 -5.75
N LYS A 96 -18.75 -6.45 -4.87
CA LYS A 96 -19.15 -6.46 -3.46
C LYS A 96 -18.81 -5.15 -2.76
N MET A 97 -17.59 -4.63 -2.91
CA MET A 97 -17.21 -3.36 -2.30
C MET A 97 -17.98 -2.18 -2.92
N GLN A 98 -18.23 -2.19 -4.22
CA GLN A 98 -19.05 -1.17 -4.87
C GLN A 98 -20.48 -1.15 -4.33
N GLU A 99 -21.07 -2.31 -4.07
CA GLU A 99 -22.39 -2.40 -3.45
C GLU A 99 -22.41 -1.81 -2.04
N VAL A 100 -21.36 -2.07 -1.24
CA VAL A 100 -21.18 -1.39 0.05
C VAL A 100 -21.13 0.13 -0.11
N CYS A 101 -20.36 0.64 -1.06
CA CYS A 101 -20.23 2.08 -1.32
C CYS A 101 -21.57 2.72 -1.71
N THR A 102 -22.41 2.01 -2.47
CA THR A 102 -23.69 2.55 -2.98
C THR A 102 -24.74 2.76 -1.90
N GLN A 103 -24.53 2.30 -0.68
CA GLN A 103 -25.40 2.65 0.44
C GLN A 103 -25.38 4.15 0.77
N CYS A 104 -24.31 4.86 0.42
CA CYS A 104 -24.15 6.31 0.67
C CYS A 104 -23.86 7.09 -0.60
N HIS A 105 -23.23 6.49 -1.62
CA HIS A 105 -22.75 7.16 -2.83
C HIS A 105 -23.49 6.69 -4.08
N GLY A 106 -23.69 7.59 -5.04
CA GLY A 106 -24.22 7.21 -6.36
C GLY A 106 -23.20 6.37 -7.15
N MET A 107 -23.68 5.41 -7.96
CA MET A 107 -22.84 4.48 -8.72
C MET A 107 -21.79 5.17 -9.58
N THR A 108 -22.13 6.25 -10.29
CA THR A 108 -21.16 7.00 -11.10
C THR A 108 -19.96 7.49 -10.29
N TRP A 109 -20.21 7.97 -9.07
CA TRP A 109 -19.12 8.39 -8.18
C TRP A 109 -18.25 7.20 -7.77
N VAL A 110 -18.88 6.06 -7.46
CA VAL A 110 -18.19 4.83 -7.09
C VAL A 110 -17.31 4.33 -8.24
N GLU A 111 -17.84 4.27 -9.45
CA GLU A 111 -17.10 3.88 -10.65
C GLU A 111 -15.91 4.81 -10.92
N ASP A 112 -16.10 6.13 -10.81
CA ASP A 112 -15.04 7.13 -10.96
C ASP A 112 -13.92 6.96 -9.91
N HIS A 113 -14.26 6.60 -8.68
CA HIS A 113 -13.27 6.28 -7.65
C HIS A 113 -12.39 5.10 -8.09
N TYR A 114 -12.99 4.02 -8.57
CA TYR A 114 -12.22 2.84 -9.00
C TYR A 114 -11.37 3.10 -10.25
N VAL A 115 -11.82 3.95 -11.16
CA VAL A 115 -10.98 4.40 -12.29
C VAL A 115 -9.74 5.16 -11.80
N LYS A 116 -9.90 6.01 -10.80
CA LYS A 116 -8.76 6.75 -10.19
C LYS A 116 -7.84 5.81 -9.42
N PHE A 117 -8.41 4.89 -8.64
CA PHE A 117 -7.63 3.89 -7.92
C PHE A 117 -6.80 3.01 -8.87
N ASP A 118 -7.39 2.51 -9.94
CA ASP A 118 -6.67 1.72 -10.95
C ASP A 118 -5.50 2.50 -11.56
N LYS A 119 -5.67 3.79 -11.82
CA LYS A 119 -4.58 4.65 -12.32
C LYS A 119 -3.46 4.84 -11.31
N VAL A 120 -3.76 5.00 -10.04
CA VAL A 120 -2.75 5.09 -8.98
C VAL A 120 -1.90 3.82 -8.91
N VAL A 121 -2.55 2.65 -8.96
CA VAL A 121 -1.82 1.37 -8.98
C VAL A 121 -0.96 1.23 -10.23
N GLN A 122 -1.49 1.61 -11.39
CA GLN A 122 -0.74 1.61 -12.65
C GLN A 122 0.44 2.57 -12.62
N GLU A 123 0.26 3.79 -12.11
CA GLU A 123 1.36 4.76 -11.95
C GLU A 123 2.47 4.20 -11.07
N TYR A 124 2.12 3.65 -9.91
CA TYR A 124 3.10 3.00 -9.04
C TYR A 124 3.86 1.88 -9.79
N ASN A 125 3.15 0.99 -10.46
CA ASN A 125 3.77 -0.12 -11.17
C ASN A 125 4.71 0.35 -12.29
N GLU A 126 4.26 1.27 -13.13
CA GLU A 126 4.96 1.65 -14.36
C GLU A 126 6.06 2.70 -14.12
N VAL A 127 5.83 3.64 -13.22
CA VAL A 127 6.74 4.79 -13.02
C VAL A 127 7.80 4.48 -11.96
N TYR A 128 7.47 3.72 -10.93
CA TYR A 128 8.36 3.50 -9.79
C TYR A 128 8.87 2.05 -9.71
N TYR A 129 7.96 1.08 -9.58
CA TYR A 129 8.40 -0.29 -9.30
C TYR A 129 9.19 -0.91 -10.46
N LYS A 130 8.63 -0.94 -11.67
CA LYS A 130 9.27 -1.62 -12.80
C LYS A 130 10.64 -1.05 -13.17
N PRO A 131 10.82 0.29 -13.26
CA PRO A 131 12.15 0.85 -13.53
C PRO A 131 13.16 0.55 -12.41
N ALA A 132 12.76 0.68 -11.14
CA ALA A 132 13.63 0.35 -10.02
C ALA A 132 14.01 -1.14 -10.00
N LYS A 133 13.03 -2.01 -10.24
CA LYS A 133 13.30 -3.47 -10.33
C LYS A 133 14.24 -3.82 -11.48
N ALA A 134 14.05 -3.21 -12.64
CA ALA A 134 14.93 -3.44 -13.78
C ALA A 134 16.38 -2.97 -13.50
N MET A 135 16.53 -1.88 -12.77
CA MET A 135 17.86 -1.40 -12.35
C MET A 135 18.48 -2.37 -11.32
N LEU A 136 17.72 -2.80 -10.32
CA LEU A 136 18.20 -3.79 -9.33
C LEU A 136 18.64 -5.09 -10.01
N ASP A 137 17.82 -5.63 -10.93
CA ASP A 137 18.15 -6.85 -11.69
C ASP A 137 19.43 -6.68 -12.52
N LYS A 138 19.65 -5.51 -13.06
CA LYS A 138 20.88 -5.20 -13.79
C LYS A 138 22.10 -5.22 -12.88
N LEU A 139 22.01 -4.66 -11.68
CA LEU A 139 23.11 -4.67 -10.70
C LEU A 139 23.48 -6.11 -10.28
N TYR A 140 22.51 -6.97 -10.06
CA TYR A 140 22.75 -8.40 -9.83
C TYR A 140 23.43 -9.07 -11.03
N ALA A 141 22.93 -8.81 -12.24
CA ALA A 141 23.50 -9.40 -13.46
C ALA A 141 24.96 -8.99 -13.74
N GLU A 142 25.34 -7.78 -13.34
CA GLU A 142 26.71 -7.26 -13.43
C GLU A 142 27.60 -7.69 -12.24
N GLY A 143 27.04 -8.43 -11.26
CA GLY A 143 27.76 -8.90 -10.08
C GLY A 143 28.14 -7.78 -9.10
N LEU A 144 27.41 -6.67 -9.13
CA LEU A 144 27.61 -5.51 -8.25
C LEU A 144 26.85 -5.63 -6.94
N LEU A 145 25.87 -6.53 -6.87
CA LEU A 145 25.14 -6.95 -5.66
C LEU A 145 25.17 -8.47 -5.56
N ASP A 146 25.04 -9.01 -4.34
CA ASP A 146 25.05 -10.45 -4.05
C ASP A 146 23.62 -11.01 -4.01
N ASP A 147 23.20 -11.72 -5.05
CA ASP A 147 21.84 -12.28 -5.16
C ASP A 147 21.59 -13.53 -4.30
N GLU A 148 22.63 -14.08 -3.66
CA GLU A 148 22.51 -15.19 -2.71
C GLU A 148 22.16 -14.72 -1.29
N LYS A 149 22.35 -13.42 -1.00
CA LYS A 149 22.06 -12.80 0.29
C LYS A 149 21.13 -11.61 0.13
N PHE A 150 20.02 -11.64 0.85
CA PHE A 150 19.04 -10.56 0.82
C PHE A 150 19.30 -9.54 1.95
N PHE A 151 19.18 -8.27 1.62
CA PHE A 151 19.32 -7.14 2.55
C PHE A 151 20.71 -6.98 3.17
N ASP A 152 21.76 -7.43 2.50
CA ASP A 152 23.13 -7.16 2.93
C ASP A 152 23.73 -5.90 2.25
N GLU A 153 23.10 -5.41 1.16
CA GLU A 153 23.43 -4.15 0.54
C GLU A 153 22.35 -3.08 0.73
N LYS A 154 22.77 -1.81 0.78
CA LYS A 154 21.90 -0.66 0.96
C LYS A 154 20.82 -0.56 -0.10
N LEU A 155 21.16 -0.78 -1.38
CA LEU A 155 20.22 -0.66 -2.49
C LEU A 155 19.06 -1.66 -2.40
N GLU A 156 19.29 -2.84 -1.87
CA GLU A 156 18.21 -3.82 -1.62
C GLU A 156 17.23 -3.31 -0.57
N VAL A 157 17.75 -2.69 0.50
CA VAL A 157 16.92 -2.08 1.56
C VAL A 157 16.15 -0.90 0.99
N GLU A 158 16.77 -0.03 0.20
CA GLU A 158 16.10 1.11 -0.43
C GLU A 158 15.02 0.66 -1.43
N PHE A 159 15.30 -0.38 -2.21
CA PHE A 159 14.29 -0.98 -3.09
C PHE A 159 13.12 -1.58 -2.30
N TYR A 160 13.41 -2.28 -1.19
CA TYR A 160 12.38 -2.80 -0.32
C TYR A 160 11.50 -1.68 0.28
N GLU A 161 12.11 -0.61 0.78
CA GLU A 161 11.37 0.53 1.30
C GLU A 161 10.51 1.20 0.22
N LEU A 162 11.04 1.34 -1.00
CA LEU A 162 10.30 1.91 -2.13
C LEU A 162 8.97 1.19 -2.38
N TRP A 163 8.97 -0.14 -2.44
CA TRP A 163 7.74 -0.86 -2.75
C TRP A 163 6.92 -1.23 -1.51
N HIS A 164 7.60 -1.58 -0.40
CA HIS A 164 6.93 -2.10 0.79
C HIS A 164 6.40 -0.98 1.69
N HIS A 165 7.13 0.11 1.84
CA HIS A 165 6.68 1.25 2.65
C HIS A 165 5.94 2.27 1.79
N GLU A 166 6.66 3.00 0.94
CA GLU A 166 6.15 4.18 0.25
C GLU A 166 5.14 3.81 -0.84
N GLY A 167 5.46 2.82 -1.66
CA GLY A 167 4.56 2.34 -2.71
C GLY A 167 3.28 1.73 -2.15
N ARG A 168 3.37 1.02 -1.02
CA ARG A 168 2.19 0.50 -0.33
C ARG A 168 1.31 1.61 0.22
N ARG A 169 1.90 2.64 0.86
CA ARG A 169 1.18 3.82 1.34
C ARG A 169 0.41 4.53 0.22
N ALA A 170 1.05 4.73 -0.93
CA ALA A 170 0.38 5.32 -2.09
C ALA A 170 -0.82 4.50 -2.55
N ARG A 171 -0.66 3.19 -2.73
CA ARG A 171 -1.74 2.30 -3.20
C ARG A 171 -2.86 2.15 -2.18
N MET A 172 -2.53 1.96 -0.91
CA MET A 172 -3.52 1.82 0.16
C MET A 172 -4.25 3.14 0.44
N GLY A 173 -3.54 4.27 0.42
CA GLY A 173 -4.16 5.59 0.55
C GLY A 173 -5.22 5.83 -0.51
N ALA A 174 -4.92 5.49 -1.77
CA ALA A 174 -5.88 5.58 -2.86
C ALA A 174 -7.06 4.59 -2.69
N ALA A 175 -6.77 3.34 -2.30
CA ALA A 175 -7.80 2.33 -2.07
C ALA A 175 -8.80 2.74 -0.99
N MET A 176 -8.33 3.37 0.08
CA MET A 176 -9.12 3.79 1.23
C MET A 176 -9.55 5.26 1.18
N MET A 177 -9.49 5.88 -0.01
CA MET A 177 -10.05 7.22 -0.28
C MET A 177 -9.45 8.34 0.58
N ALA A 178 -8.13 8.29 0.83
CA ALA A 178 -7.36 9.31 1.52
C ALA A 178 -6.39 10.01 0.54
N PRO A 179 -6.85 10.99 -0.27
CA PRO A 179 -6.03 11.58 -1.32
C PRO A 179 -4.82 12.35 -0.79
N ASP A 180 -4.95 13.02 0.34
CA ASP A 180 -3.84 13.75 0.97
C ASP A 180 -2.77 12.77 1.47
N TYR A 181 -3.17 11.67 2.12
CA TYR A 181 -2.26 10.61 2.51
C TYR A 181 -1.58 9.96 1.31
N THR A 182 -2.33 9.66 0.24
CA THR A 182 -1.81 9.10 -1.01
C THR A 182 -0.68 9.96 -1.58
N TRP A 183 -0.84 11.28 -1.53
CA TRP A 183 0.14 12.23 -2.01
C TRP A 183 1.32 12.40 -1.03
N TRP A 184 1.05 12.83 0.23
CA TRP A 184 2.10 13.21 1.18
C TRP A 184 2.90 12.03 1.73
N HIS A 185 2.23 10.96 2.12
CA HIS A 185 2.84 9.77 2.71
C HIS A 185 3.05 8.63 1.70
N GLY A 186 2.50 8.78 0.50
CA GLY A 186 2.64 7.85 -0.60
C GLY A 186 3.58 8.36 -1.68
N PHE A 187 3.05 9.03 -2.71
CA PHE A 187 3.81 9.36 -3.91
C PHE A 187 4.95 10.36 -3.70
N TYR A 188 4.82 11.30 -2.78
CA TYR A 188 5.92 12.22 -2.48
C TYR A 188 7.14 11.45 -1.97
N GLU A 189 6.95 10.60 -0.98
CA GLU A 189 8.02 9.78 -0.42
C GLU A 189 8.49 8.70 -1.40
N CYS A 190 7.58 8.07 -2.13
CA CYS A 190 7.90 7.10 -3.17
C CYS A 190 8.81 7.71 -4.24
N LYS A 191 8.54 8.95 -4.67
CA LYS A 191 9.37 9.67 -5.61
C LYS A 191 10.75 10.01 -5.04
N ASN A 192 10.82 10.46 -3.80
CA ASN A 192 12.10 10.74 -3.14
C ASN A 192 12.94 9.47 -3.06
N ARG A 193 12.37 8.39 -2.56
CA ARG A 193 13.04 7.10 -2.46
C ARG A 193 13.49 6.56 -3.83
N PHE A 194 12.64 6.68 -4.84
CA PHE A 194 12.96 6.27 -6.20
C PHE A 194 14.16 7.04 -6.77
N ASN A 195 14.19 8.36 -6.58
CA ASN A 195 15.29 9.17 -7.06
C ASN A 195 16.61 8.86 -6.33
N GLU A 196 16.55 8.64 -5.01
CA GLU A 196 17.72 8.24 -4.20
C GLU A 196 18.25 6.88 -4.66
N PHE A 197 17.37 5.89 -4.78
CA PHE A 197 17.70 4.56 -5.27
C PHE A 197 18.34 4.59 -6.66
N MET A 198 17.72 5.29 -7.62
CA MET A 198 18.23 5.36 -8.99
C MET A 198 19.59 6.04 -9.07
N ALA A 199 19.79 7.15 -8.34
CA ALA A 199 21.06 7.86 -8.32
C ALA A 199 22.21 7.00 -7.74
N GLU A 200 21.96 6.29 -6.65
CA GLU A 200 22.93 5.38 -6.03
C GLU A 200 23.23 4.18 -6.95
N ALA A 201 22.18 3.60 -7.55
CA ALA A 201 22.31 2.47 -8.46
C ALA A 201 23.07 2.82 -9.74
N GLU A 202 22.81 3.99 -10.33
CA GLU A 202 23.54 4.51 -11.50
C GLU A 202 25.01 4.78 -11.17
N HIS A 203 25.29 5.33 -9.98
CA HIS A 203 26.66 5.56 -9.53
C HIS A 203 27.40 4.22 -9.36
N LEU A 204 26.82 3.24 -8.67
CA LEU A 204 27.41 1.92 -8.48
C LEU A 204 27.69 1.24 -9.82
N LEU A 205 26.73 1.31 -10.76
CA LEU A 205 26.86 0.75 -12.10
C LEU A 205 28.03 1.40 -12.88
N ALA A 206 28.22 2.71 -12.72
CA ALA A 206 29.26 3.46 -13.45
C ALA A 206 30.66 3.29 -12.87
N THR A 207 30.79 3.11 -11.56
CA THR A 207 32.08 3.14 -10.85
C THR A 207 32.53 1.79 -10.27
N GLY A 208 31.58 0.87 -10.05
CA GLY A 208 31.80 -0.36 -9.28
C GLY A 208 31.89 -0.13 -7.77
N GLU A 209 31.72 1.10 -7.30
CA GLU A 209 31.85 1.46 -5.89
C GLU A 209 30.56 2.18 -5.41
N PRO A 210 30.07 1.90 -4.18
CA PRO A 210 28.91 2.60 -3.64
C PRO A 210 29.23 4.10 -3.42
N ALA A 211 28.28 4.99 -3.75
CA ALA A 211 28.45 6.45 -3.61
C ALA A 211 28.68 6.87 -2.16
N HIS A 212 28.10 6.15 -1.21
CA HIS A 212 28.19 6.45 0.20
C HIS A 212 28.52 5.19 1.01
N VAL A 213 29.62 5.21 1.71
CA VAL A 213 29.87 4.27 2.79
C VAL A 213 29.12 4.79 4.02
N TYR A 214 27.94 4.22 4.29
CA TYR A 214 27.20 4.60 5.48
C TYR A 214 27.83 3.96 6.71
N GLU A 215 28.61 4.74 7.45
CA GLU A 215 29.12 4.33 8.76
C GLU A 215 28.04 4.29 9.83
N ASN A 216 26.92 5.02 9.61
CA ASN A 216 25.81 5.11 10.56
C ASN A 216 24.47 4.97 9.83
N PHE A 217 23.83 3.83 9.96
CA PHE A 217 22.47 3.60 9.46
C PHE A 217 21.52 3.53 10.66
N PRO A 218 20.42 4.30 10.71
CA PRO A 218 19.42 4.11 11.74
C PRO A 218 18.79 2.73 11.57
N ASN A 219 18.96 1.86 12.55
CA ASN A 219 18.27 0.58 12.56
C ASN A 219 16.79 0.78 12.97
N ALA A 220 15.99 -0.26 12.83
CA ALA A 220 14.56 -0.24 13.15
C ALA A 220 14.23 0.15 14.61
N SER A 221 15.23 0.25 15.49
CA SER A 221 15.12 0.70 16.88
C SER A 221 15.60 2.14 17.09
N GLY A 222 15.95 2.87 16.03
CA GLY A 222 16.46 4.25 16.12
C GLY A 222 17.93 4.36 16.55
N SER A 223 18.68 3.27 16.59
CA SER A 223 20.12 3.29 16.81
C SER A 223 20.84 3.81 15.56
N THR A 224 21.77 4.74 15.75
CA THR A 224 22.57 5.31 14.67
C THR A 224 23.78 4.46 14.30
N THR A 225 24.04 3.36 15.00
CA THR A 225 25.15 2.46 14.73
C THR A 225 24.67 1.22 14.00
N ARG A 226 25.11 1.10 12.77
CA ARG A 226 25.00 -0.13 12.02
C ARG A 226 25.83 -1.22 12.69
N PRO A 227 25.29 -2.41 12.97
CA PRO A 227 26.13 -3.57 13.20
C PRO A 227 26.84 -3.87 11.86
N ALA A 228 28.14 -3.70 11.82
CA ALA A 228 28.98 -3.88 10.61
C ALA A 228 28.83 -5.26 9.93
N LYS A 229 28.06 -6.15 10.53
CA LYS A 229 27.78 -7.51 10.04
C LYS A 229 26.42 -7.66 9.32
N LEU A 230 25.52 -6.66 9.36
CA LEU A 230 24.21 -6.77 8.72
C LEU A 230 24.24 -6.45 7.21
N PHE A 231 25.33 -5.88 6.74
CA PHE A 231 25.46 -5.42 5.37
C PHE A 231 26.85 -5.72 4.78
N GLY A 232 27.41 -6.88 5.10
CA GLY A 232 28.66 -7.38 4.55
C GLY A 232 29.73 -6.32 4.31
N SER A 233 30.56 -5.99 5.31
CA SER A 233 31.86 -5.45 4.98
C SER A 233 32.60 -6.55 4.19
N LYS A 234 32.81 -6.33 2.90
CA LYS A 234 33.84 -7.09 2.18
C LYS A 234 35.18 -6.67 2.77
N ASP A 235 35.70 -7.44 3.72
CA ASP A 235 37.12 -7.52 4.02
C ASP A 235 37.79 -8.48 3.03
#